data_6bcc9f3c27693f60367b90fae61301e1
#
_entry.id   6bcc9f3c27693f60367b90fae61301e1
#
_cell.length_a   1.000
_cell.length_b   1.000
_cell.length_c   1.000
_cell.angle_alpha   90.00
_cell.angle_beta   90.00
_cell.angle_gamma   90.00
#
_symmetry.space_group_name_H-M   'P 1'
#
loop_
_entity.id
_entity.type
_entity.pdbx_description
1 polymer ?
#
loop_
_entity_poly.entity_id
_entity_poly.type
_entity_poly.pdbx_seq_one_letter_code
_entity_poly.pdbx_strand_id
1 'polypeptide(L)'
;MLNLDLPDGPVPSRVSVKRSVPANERVPFAEMEGPGCIRHIWVALKHPKAVSMGNRKILIRILFDDEPVPFVEAPVGDFFGLMHGLDWYDLNTPFLSAKAWNGMNCYFPMPFAGGARVEFEAGPEDQFVHMQLDWHRYPNARLAEPRRFCARWRRENPTERYGRDFLMLDADGPGQLLGFVYGVRLLDDVDRWSHGGSDNIYIDGQGDHPAYLRGIGGEDTFGAGYGGALHPPETHLYAAMPYYLHEDVGDARPAQRLAGYRFFVPDAIPFRESIHLRFGCMRNDICSTVYWYQQGAVRPFFRLPDFSRLLPGTELPGGTCDLPLPDTGSWWICGPFGNAGNGAMKAALPAESERDTGATCDAMHEEGSPWLTAGSKAAGLDAARRRRYDAIRGFVDFNHAFRPHVRGVAPTHPGVAIAKSVLHAPRDLTARLRIAWDDQLILSVNDGKPDDLGHHSAFVARTVEVPLRKGQNTVRVKLSNTAGSTHGGWAFAIRATTPDGSVLVPQCEKT
;
A
#
# COMPACT_ATOMS: atom_id res chain seq x y z
N MET A 1 10.88 31.05 -8.31
CA MET A 1 10.68 32.24 -9.15
C MET A 1 10.85 33.44 -8.24
N LEU A 2 11.74 34.35 -8.56
CA LEU A 2 11.90 35.59 -7.81
C LEU A 2 10.70 36.46 -8.10
N ASN A 3 9.99 36.92 -7.05
CA ASN A 3 8.96 37.93 -7.20
C ASN A 3 9.60 39.30 -6.94
N LEU A 4 9.71 40.11 -7.99
CA LEU A 4 10.31 41.44 -7.95
C LEU A 4 9.25 42.54 -8.00
N ASP A 5 7.95 42.20 -7.97
CA ASP A 5 6.87 43.17 -7.98
C ASP A 5 6.74 43.83 -6.61
N LEU A 6 7.18 45.08 -6.53
CA LEU A 6 7.08 45.97 -5.39
C LEU A 6 6.60 47.31 -5.92
N PRO A 7 5.84 48.11 -5.19
CA PRO A 7 5.48 48.11 -3.77
C PRO A 7 4.14 47.48 -3.40
N ASP A 8 3.26 47.14 -4.35
CA ASP A 8 1.92 46.62 -4.08
C ASP A 8 1.84 45.11 -3.94
N GLY A 9 3.00 44.49 -3.75
CA GLY A 9 3.14 43.04 -3.60
C GLY A 9 2.68 42.52 -2.23
N PRO A 10 2.79 41.18 -2.01
CA PRO A 10 2.44 40.59 -0.75
C PRO A 10 3.34 41.08 0.38
N VAL A 11 2.77 41.27 1.56
CA VAL A 11 3.49 41.69 2.76
C VAL A 11 4.07 40.42 3.44
N PRO A 12 5.40 40.23 3.49
CA PRO A 12 6.00 39.11 4.15
C PRO A 12 5.86 39.24 5.69
N SER A 13 5.55 38.13 6.33
CA SER A 13 5.38 38.08 7.78
C SER A 13 5.98 36.78 8.31
N ARG A 14 6.42 36.78 9.56
CA ARG A 14 6.98 35.60 10.24
C ARG A 14 6.38 35.40 11.62
N VAL A 15 6.02 34.16 11.92
CA VAL A 15 5.73 33.70 13.29
C VAL A 15 6.91 32.90 13.78
N SER A 16 7.45 33.23 14.96
CA SER A 16 8.52 32.46 15.62
C SER A 16 8.09 32.12 17.04
N VAL A 17 7.91 30.84 17.31
CA VAL A 17 7.39 30.34 18.58
C VAL A 17 8.27 29.19 19.09
N LYS A 18 8.52 29.19 20.39
CA LYS A 18 9.10 28.05 21.10
C LYS A 18 8.34 27.85 22.40
N ARG A 19 7.68 26.74 22.57
CA ARG A 19 6.96 26.42 23.79
C ARG A 19 6.62 24.94 23.95
N SER A 20 6.18 24.58 25.15
CA SER A 20 5.64 23.24 25.43
C SER A 20 4.24 23.09 24.86
N VAL A 21 3.95 21.88 24.42
CA VAL A 21 2.62 21.34 24.19
C VAL A 21 2.40 20.33 25.32
N PRO A 22 1.54 20.61 26.31
CA PRO A 22 1.31 19.70 27.43
C PRO A 22 0.75 18.35 26.96
N ALA A 23 0.97 17.33 27.77
CA ALA A 23 0.47 15.99 27.50
C ALA A 23 -1.04 15.98 27.25
N ASN A 24 -1.46 15.32 26.20
CA ASN A 24 -2.85 15.19 25.74
C ASN A 24 -3.55 16.53 25.41
N GLU A 25 -2.80 17.59 25.20
CA GLU A 25 -3.34 18.89 24.83
C GLU A 25 -3.05 19.23 23.36
N ARG A 26 -3.95 20.04 22.79
CA ARG A 26 -3.82 20.68 21.48
C ARG A 26 -3.63 22.17 21.69
N VAL A 27 -2.56 22.72 21.11
CA VAL A 27 -2.13 24.11 21.31
C VAL A 27 -1.95 24.82 19.98
N PRO A 28 -2.59 25.98 19.73
CA PRO A 28 -2.35 26.79 18.56
C PRO A 28 -0.98 27.47 18.63
N PHE A 29 -0.20 27.40 17.57
CA PHE A 29 1.14 27.99 17.42
C PHE A 29 1.17 29.20 16.49
N ALA A 30 0.27 29.26 15.54
CA ALA A 30 0.09 30.42 14.67
C ALA A 30 -1.38 30.57 14.30
N GLU A 31 -1.83 31.82 14.29
CA GLU A 31 -3.11 32.23 13.74
C GLU A 31 -2.85 33.41 12.81
N MET A 32 -3.37 33.33 11.61
CA MET A 32 -3.11 34.29 10.53
C MET A 32 -4.43 34.72 9.90
N GLU A 33 -4.63 36.01 9.80
CA GLU A 33 -5.79 36.60 9.12
C GLU A 33 -5.50 36.73 7.61
N GLY A 34 -6.43 36.29 6.81
CA GLY A 34 -6.30 36.27 5.35
C GLY A 34 -6.79 37.54 4.64
N PRO A 35 -6.69 37.57 3.31
CA PRO A 35 -6.12 36.51 2.47
C PRO A 35 -4.59 36.42 2.58
N GLY A 36 -4.08 35.21 2.49
CA GLY A 36 -2.66 34.97 2.65
C GLY A 36 -2.18 33.63 2.05
N CYS A 37 -0.89 33.39 2.20
CA CYS A 37 -0.26 32.12 1.79
C CYS A 37 0.92 31.80 2.71
N ILE A 38 0.88 30.65 3.40
CA ILE A 38 2.06 30.13 4.09
C ILE A 38 3.08 29.72 3.00
N ARG A 39 4.32 30.14 3.17
CA ARG A 39 5.41 29.92 2.20
C ARG A 39 6.46 28.95 2.70
N HIS A 40 6.61 28.87 4.01
CA HIS A 40 7.61 28.03 4.64
C HIS A 40 7.21 27.71 6.08
N ILE A 41 7.36 26.47 6.49
CA ILE A 41 7.27 26.03 7.88
C ILE A 41 8.56 25.30 8.23
N TRP A 42 9.25 25.78 9.22
CA TRP A 42 10.36 25.10 9.87
C TRP A 42 9.93 24.65 11.27
N VAL A 43 10.23 23.39 11.58
CA VAL A 43 9.99 22.81 12.92
C VAL A 43 11.21 22.10 13.42
N ALA A 44 11.46 22.20 14.73
CA ALA A 44 12.37 21.34 15.46
C ALA A 44 11.73 20.90 16.78
N LEU A 45 11.89 19.63 17.10
CA LEU A 45 11.40 19.04 18.35
C LEU A 45 12.56 18.96 19.34
N LYS A 46 12.37 19.43 20.56
CA LYS A 46 13.35 19.25 21.64
C LYS A 46 13.19 17.84 22.20
N HIS A 47 14.11 16.95 21.86
CA HIS A 47 14.13 15.60 22.40
C HIS A 47 15.33 15.38 23.30
N PRO A 48 15.16 14.90 24.56
CA PRO A 48 16.26 14.82 25.52
C PRO A 48 17.28 13.72 25.26
N LYS A 49 16.93 12.67 24.52
CA LYS A 49 17.85 11.54 24.26
C LYS A 49 17.50 10.83 22.96
N ALA A 50 18.23 10.99 21.91
CA ALA A 50 17.99 10.29 20.66
C ALA A 50 16.52 10.38 20.12
N VAL A 51 16.44 10.75 19.10
CA VAL A 51 15.65 11.11 18.00
C VAL A 51 14.50 10.15 17.66
N SER A 52 14.60 8.89 18.03
CA SER A 52 13.67 7.88 17.65
C SER A 52 12.31 8.04 18.36
N MET A 53 11.24 7.92 17.65
CA MET A 53 9.84 7.95 18.08
C MET A 53 9.26 9.30 18.53
N GLY A 54 10.07 10.31 18.85
CA GLY A 54 9.58 11.64 19.21
C GLY A 54 8.71 12.26 18.12
N ASN A 55 9.04 11.99 16.87
CA ASN A 55 8.32 12.47 15.69
C ASN A 55 6.84 12.03 15.62
N ARG A 56 6.47 10.91 16.22
CA ARG A 56 5.10 10.39 16.29
C ARG A 56 4.43 10.58 17.63
N LYS A 57 5.10 11.23 18.58
CA LYS A 57 4.52 11.62 19.87
C LYS A 57 3.78 12.96 19.79
N ILE A 58 3.81 13.61 18.63
CA ILE A 58 3.17 14.90 18.40
C ILE A 58 2.61 14.97 16.99
N LEU A 59 1.43 15.55 16.86
CA LEU A 59 0.73 15.79 15.60
C LEU A 59 0.81 17.26 15.22
N ILE A 60 0.85 17.52 13.90
CA ILE A 60 0.61 18.84 13.33
C ILE A 60 -0.75 18.86 12.65
N ARG A 61 -1.51 19.95 12.86
CA ARG A 61 -2.74 20.26 12.13
C ARG A 61 -2.69 21.64 11.56
N ILE A 62 -3.23 21.81 10.36
CA ILE A 62 -3.43 23.13 9.74
C ILE A 62 -4.87 23.20 9.27
N LEU A 63 -5.55 24.26 9.71
CA LEU A 63 -6.92 24.58 9.37
C LEU A 63 -6.91 25.85 8.53
N PHE A 64 -7.80 25.92 7.53
CA PHE A 64 -7.98 27.08 6.68
C PHE A 64 -9.44 27.52 6.67
N ASP A 65 -9.65 28.83 6.63
CA ASP A 65 -10.94 29.45 6.32
C ASP A 65 -12.09 29.05 7.24
N ASP A 66 -11.79 28.86 8.54
CA ASP A 66 -12.72 28.44 9.59
C ASP A 66 -13.38 27.06 9.38
N GLU A 67 -12.84 26.25 8.47
CA GLU A 67 -13.30 24.88 8.29
C GLU A 67 -12.97 24.05 9.54
N PRO A 68 -13.94 23.26 10.05
CA PRO A 68 -13.75 22.49 11.29
C PRO A 68 -12.83 21.27 11.12
N VAL A 69 -12.70 20.76 9.90
CA VAL A 69 -11.85 19.63 9.57
C VAL A 69 -10.49 20.15 9.12
N PRO A 70 -9.38 19.75 9.76
CA PRO A 70 -8.06 20.19 9.33
C PRO A 70 -7.75 19.70 7.91
N PHE A 71 -7.15 20.55 7.10
CA PHE A 71 -6.64 20.19 5.78
C PHE A 71 -5.33 19.42 5.89
N VAL A 72 -4.52 19.72 6.87
CA VAL A 72 -3.30 18.98 7.21
C VAL A 72 -3.50 18.28 8.53
N GLU A 73 -3.23 16.97 8.57
CA GLU A 73 -3.26 16.17 9.81
C GLU A 73 -2.30 14.98 9.68
N ALA A 74 -1.20 15.04 10.43
CA ALA A 74 -0.17 13.99 10.40
C ALA A 74 0.70 14.03 11.67
N PRO A 75 1.38 12.93 12.03
CA PRO A 75 2.54 12.98 12.91
C PRO A 75 3.61 13.93 12.34
N VAL A 76 4.24 14.69 13.20
CA VAL A 76 5.16 15.76 12.76
C VAL A 76 6.26 15.23 11.85
N GLY A 77 6.94 14.14 12.25
CA GLY A 77 8.01 13.59 11.41
C GLY A 77 7.53 13.14 10.04
N ASP A 78 6.41 12.41 10.01
CA ASP A 78 5.83 11.89 8.76
C ASP A 78 5.30 13.02 7.85
N PHE A 79 4.85 14.15 8.41
CA PHE A 79 4.50 15.34 7.62
C PHE A 79 5.71 15.93 6.89
N PHE A 80 6.87 15.89 7.50
CA PHE A 80 8.11 16.39 6.92
C PHE A 80 8.92 15.33 6.16
N GLY A 81 8.36 14.12 5.99
CA GLY A 81 8.98 13.04 5.22
C GLY A 81 9.88 12.10 6.01
N LEU A 82 9.95 12.25 7.34
CA LEU A 82 10.65 11.32 8.23
C LEU A 82 9.72 10.20 8.66
N MET A 83 9.75 9.10 7.92
CA MET A 83 8.80 8.02 8.07
C MET A 83 9.10 7.12 9.28
N HIS A 84 8.09 6.40 9.75
CA HIS A 84 8.11 5.44 10.87
C HIS A 84 8.40 6.03 12.26
N GLY A 85 8.91 7.25 12.38
CA GLY A 85 9.24 7.88 13.66
C GLY A 85 10.38 7.21 14.43
N LEU A 86 11.17 6.36 13.77
CA LEU A 86 12.26 5.61 14.40
C LEU A 86 13.63 6.22 14.20
N ASP A 87 13.90 6.73 13.02
CA ASP A 87 15.23 7.17 12.63
C ASP A 87 15.19 8.53 11.94
N TRP A 88 16.30 9.26 12.07
CA TRP A 88 16.56 10.47 11.30
C TRP A 88 17.40 10.14 10.10
N TYR A 89 17.07 10.75 9.00
CA TYR A 89 17.84 10.70 7.77
C TYR A 89 17.76 12.04 7.06
N ASP A 90 18.72 12.30 6.22
CA ASP A 90 18.72 13.50 5.42
C ASP A 90 17.73 13.36 4.27
N LEU A 91 16.79 14.29 4.20
CA LEU A 91 15.85 14.46 3.10
C LEU A 91 16.10 15.81 2.46
N ASN A 92 16.30 15.84 1.15
CA ASN A 92 16.57 17.07 0.43
C ASN A 92 15.81 17.12 -0.90
N THR A 93 14.65 17.76 -0.87
CA THR A 93 13.76 17.96 -2.02
C THR A 93 13.37 19.44 -2.14
N PRO A 94 12.79 19.88 -3.25
CA PRO A 94 12.31 21.26 -3.40
C PRO A 94 11.17 21.63 -2.43
N PHE A 95 10.49 20.64 -1.84
CA PHE A 95 9.27 20.87 -1.04
C PHE A 95 9.43 20.51 0.42
N LEU A 96 10.21 19.47 0.69
CA LEU A 96 10.49 19.01 2.04
C LEU A 96 11.99 18.86 2.22
N SER A 97 12.49 19.27 3.35
CA SER A 97 13.83 18.91 3.76
C SER A 97 13.88 18.60 5.25
N ALA A 98 14.66 17.58 5.58
CA ALA A 98 14.98 17.23 6.96
C ALA A 98 16.48 16.97 7.04
N LYS A 99 17.09 17.44 8.13
CA LYS A 99 18.53 17.29 8.36
C LYS A 99 18.77 16.64 9.71
N ALA A 100 19.83 15.87 9.79
CA ALA A 100 20.39 15.49 11.09
C ALA A 100 20.42 16.75 11.98
N TRP A 101 20.26 16.64 13.27
CA TRP A 101 20.08 17.76 14.19
C TRP A 101 18.69 18.38 14.24
N ASN A 102 17.65 17.67 13.76
CA ASN A 102 16.28 17.95 14.11
C ASN A 102 15.61 19.15 13.39
N GLY A 103 16.14 19.58 12.25
CA GLY A 103 15.54 20.63 11.44
C GLY A 103 14.65 20.05 10.33
N MET A 104 13.36 20.34 10.36
CA MET A 104 12.38 19.89 9.38
C MET A 104 11.78 21.11 8.66
N ASN A 105 11.66 21.06 7.34
CA ASN A 105 11.18 22.17 6.53
C ASN A 105 10.11 21.72 5.55
N CYS A 106 9.11 22.55 5.34
CA CYS A 106 8.08 22.41 4.32
C CYS A 106 7.95 23.73 3.53
N TYR A 107 8.09 23.65 2.21
CA TYR A 107 8.03 24.79 1.29
C TYR A 107 6.80 24.75 0.37
N PHE A 108 5.88 23.83 0.56
CA PHE A 108 4.64 23.84 -0.19
C PHE A 108 3.87 25.13 0.08
N PRO A 109 3.46 25.89 -0.96
CA PRO A 109 2.60 27.05 -0.79
C PRO A 109 1.24 26.62 -0.24
N MET A 110 0.76 27.31 0.79
CA MET A 110 -0.52 26.99 1.42
C MET A 110 -1.41 28.25 1.42
N PRO A 111 -2.18 28.48 0.34
CA PRO A 111 -3.06 29.64 0.22
C PRO A 111 -4.30 29.51 1.10
N PHE A 112 -4.78 30.64 1.64
CA PHE A 112 -6.02 30.74 2.41
C PHE A 112 -6.71 32.09 2.16
N ALA A 113 -8.03 32.14 2.23
CA ALA A 113 -8.82 33.31 1.96
C ALA A 113 -9.23 34.08 3.23
N GLY A 114 -9.79 33.41 4.20
CA GLY A 114 -10.24 33.97 5.49
C GLY A 114 -9.17 33.95 6.55
N GLY A 115 -8.57 32.81 6.77
CA GLY A 115 -7.54 32.63 7.79
C GLY A 115 -6.84 31.29 7.74
N ALA A 116 -5.77 31.17 8.51
CA ALA A 116 -5.08 29.89 8.72
C ALA A 116 -4.66 29.74 10.17
N ARG A 117 -4.79 28.52 10.72
CA ARG A 117 -4.37 28.15 12.06
C ARG A 117 -3.49 26.93 12.04
N VAL A 118 -2.34 27.02 12.68
CA VAL A 118 -1.39 25.89 12.86
C VAL A 118 -1.41 25.46 14.31
N GLU A 119 -1.68 24.19 14.54
CA GLU A 119 -1.79 23.58 15.86
C GLU A 119 -0.87 22.39 16.01
N PHE A 120 -0.37 22.17 17.21
CA PHE A 120 0.28 20.93 17.62
C PHE A 120 -0.51 20.25 18.72
N GLU A 121 -0.60 18.94 18.67
CA GLU A 121 -1.23 18.11 19.71
C GLU A 121 -0.22 17.09 20.21
N ALA A 122 0.05 17.07 21.51
CA ALA A 122 0.91 16.09 22.13
C ALA A 122 0.15 14.82 22.53
N GLY A 123 0.83 13.68 22.48
CA GLY A 123 0.38 12.43 23.08
C GLY A 123 0.50 12.47 24.61
N PRO A 124 0.70 11.30 25.27
CA PRO A 124 0.70 11.20 26.73
C PRO A 124 1.92 11.83 27.43
N GLU A 125 2.80 12.46 26.68
CA GLU A 125 4.01 13.12 27.19
C GLU A 125 4.08 14.55 26.70
N ASP A 126 4.56 15.46 27.57
CA ASP A 126 4.86 16.83 27.17
C ASP A 126 5.85 16.87 26.01
N GLN A 127 5.56 17.70 25.02
CA GLN A 127 6.44 17.94 23.88
C GLN A 127 6.89 19.41 23.85
N PHE A 128 8.09 19.67 23.39
CA PHE A 128 8.58 21.02 23.23
C PHE A 128 8.91 21.29 21.77
N VAL A 129 8.24 22.29 21.19
CA VAL A 129 8.31 22.59 19.78
C VAL A 129 8.93 23.95 19.55
N HIS A 130 9.88 24.03 18.62
CA HIS A 130 10.33 25.25 17.99
C HIS A 130 9.73 25.33 16.60
N MET A 131 9.07 26.43 16.27
CA MET A 131 8.49 26.67 14.94
C MET A 131 8.86 28.06 14.45
N GLN A 132 9.26 28.13 13.17
CA GLN A 132 9.25 29.35 12.37
C GLN A 132 8.33 29.13 11.18
N LEU A 133 7.44 30.10 10.93
CA LEU A 133 6.50 30.05 9.84
C LEU A 133 6.57 31.37 9.08
N ASP A 134 6.90 31.30 7.81
CA ASP A 134 6.93 32.44 6.89
C ASP A 134 5.68 32.41 6.02
N TRP A 135 5.00 33.55 5.95
CA TRP A 135 3.80 33.69 5.13
C TRP A 135 3.69 35.06 4.50
N HIS A 136 2.91 35.15 3.44
CA HIS A 136 2.62 36.40 2.77
C HIS A 136 1.15 36.78 3.02
N ARG A 137 0.91 38.02 3.45
CA ARG A 137 -0.42 38.63 3.51
C ARG A 137 -0.67 39.37 2.21
N TYR A 138 -1.90 39.30 1.70
CA TYR A 138 -2.33 39.98 0.46
C TYR A 138 -3.45 40.99 0.78
N PRO A 139 -3.17 42.10 1.43
CA PRO A 139 -4.19 42.97 2.02
C PRO A 139 -5.15 43.60 0.99
N ASN A 140 -4.71 43.78 -0.24
CA ASN A 140 -5.46 44.44 -1.31
C ASN A 140 -5.84 43.49 -2.46
N ALA A 141 -5.59 42.19 -2.32
CA ALA A 141 -5.82 41.22 -3.36
C ALA A 141 -6.91 40.22 -2.98
N ARG A 142 -7.74 39.89 -3.94
CA ARG A 142 -8.62 38.73 -3.85
C ARG A 142 -7.80 37.51 -4.23
N LEU A 143 -7.71 36.50 -3.34
CA LEU A 143 -7.03 35.30 -3.68
C LEU A 143 -7.76 34.57 -4.82
N ALA A 144 -7.11 34.44 -5.97
CA ALA A 144 -7.70 33.80 -7.13
C ALA A 144 -7.69 32.25 -7.03
N GLU A 145 -6.84 31.69 -6.17
CA GLU A 145 -6.71 30.25 -5.99
C GLU A 145 -7.75 29.71 -4.99
N PRO A 146 -8.77 28.97 -5.44
CA PRO A 146 -9.81 28.44 -4.55
C PRO A 146 -9.38 27.17 -3.81
N ARG A 147 -8.30 26.51 -4.23
CA ARG A 147 -7.84 25.25 -3.65
C ARG A 147 -6.99 25.50 -2.40
N ARG A 148 -7.06 24.57 -1.46
CA ARG A 148 -6.25 24.56 -0.25
C ARG A 148 -5.26 23.41 -0.30
N PHE A 149 -4.11 23.63 0.31
CA PHE A 149 -3.11 22.59 0.50
C PHE A 149 -3.62 21.56 1.51
N CYS A 150 -3.50 20.30 1.17
CA CYS A 150 -3.91 19.17 2.00
C CYS A 150 -2.73 18.24 2.23
N ALA A 151 -2.65 17.67 3.43
CA ALA A 151 -1.74 16.58 3.72
C ALA A 151 -2.37 15.62 4.73
N ARG A 152 -2.40 14.34 4.40
CA ARG A 152 -2.96 13.30 5.27
C ARG A 152 -2.00 12.15 5.40
N TRP A 153 -1.84 11.72 6.64
CA TRP A 153 -1.10 10.53 6.99
C TRP A 153 -2.03 9.34 7.14
N ARG A 154 -1.52 8.17 6.75
CA ARG A 154 -2.18 6.88 6.97
C ARG A 154 -1.17 5.80 7.27
N ARG A 155 -1.57 4.79 8.03
CA ARG A 155 -0.76 3.61 8.34
C ARG A 155 -1.64 2.37 8.42
N GLU A 156 -1.09 1.24 8.02
CA GLU A 156 -1.60 -0.11 8.27
C GLU A 156 -0.48 -1.01 8.76
N ASN A 157 -0.79 -1.83 9.76
CA ASN A 157 0.12 -2.83 10.29
C ASN A 157 -0.66 -4.02 10.89
N PRO A 158 -0.64 -5.20 10.27
CA PRO A 158 -0.09 -5.47 8.95
C PRO A 158 -1.01 -4.98 7.82
N THR A 159 -0.42 -4.67 6.67
CA THR A 159 -1.14 -4.58 5.39
C THR A 159 -1.55 -5.98 4.92
N GLU A 160 -2.49 -6.04 3.98
CA GLU A 160 -2.90 -7.31 3.37
C GLU A 160 -1.88 -7.78 2.33
N ARG A 161 -1.61 -9.07 2.29
CA ARG A 161 -0.65 -9.63 1.34
C ARG A 161 -1.11 -9.55 -0.10
N TYR A 162 -2.38 -9.78 -0.36
CA TYR A 162 -2.99 -9.75 -1.70
C TYR A 162 -4.40 -9.19 -1.66
N GLY A 163 -4.84 -8.65 -2.79
CA GLY A 163 -6.24 -8.32 -3.06
C GLY A 163 -6.72 -7.01 -2.49
N ARG A 164 -5.92 -6.36 -1.70
CA ARG A 164 -6.20 -5.02 -1.22
C ARG A 164 -4.90 -4.25 -1.09
N ASP A 165 -4.68 -3.36 -2.05
CA ASP A 165 -3.56 -2.43 -1.98
C ASP A 165 -3.72 -1.47 -0.79
N PHE A 166 -2.60 -1.01 -0.27
CA PHE A 166 -2.58 0.00 0.77
C PHE A 166 -3.20 1.30 0.24
N LEU A 167 -4.32 1.72 0.80
CA LEU A 167 -4.96 2.99 0.45
C LEU A 167 -4.12 4.15 0.99
N MET A 168 -3.68 5.04 0.13
CA MET A 168 -2.92 6.23 0.49
C MET A 168 -3.77 7.50 0.51
N LEU A 169 -4.67 7.66 -0.48
CA LEU A 169 -5.56 8.81 -0.61
C LEU A 169 -6.91 8.38 -1.17
N ASP A 170 -7.96 8.96 -0.60
CA ASP A 170 -9.32 8.96 -1.13
C ASP A 170 -9.88 10.38 -0.95
N ALA A 171 -9.90 11.18 -2.02
CA ALA A 171 -10.28 12.58 -1.95
C ALA A 171 -11.27 12.94 -3.05
N ASP A 172 -12.17 13.86 -2.69
CA ASP A 172 -13.11 14.49 -3.62
C ASP A 172 -12.45 15.70 -4.30
N GLY A 173 -12.87 16.01 -5.52
CA GLY A 173 -12.32 17.10 -6.33
C GLY A 173 -13.21 18.34 -6.40
N PRO A 174 -12.80 19.32 -7.22
CA PRO A 174 -11.61 19.30 -8.05
C PRO A 174 -10.31 19.52 -7.26
N GLY A 175 -9.23 18.94 -7.75
CA GLY A 175 -7.95 19.01 -7.07
C GLY A 175 -6.76 18.63 -7.95
N GLN A 176 -5.61 18.49 -7.30
CA GLN A 176 -4.35 18.15 -7.96
C GLN A 176 -3.43 17.41 -6.97
N LEU A 177 -3.08 16.18 -7.28
CA LEU A 177 -2.08 15.43 -6.52
C LEU A 177 -0.69 16.02 -6.75
N LEU A 178 0.03 16.28 -5.67
CA LEU A 178 1.41 16.77 -5.71
C LEU A 178 2.44 15.69 -5.45
N GLY A 179 2.08 14.65 -4.70
CA GLY A 179 2.99 13.57 -4.38
C GLY A 179 2.77 12.98 -3.00
N PHE A 180 3.70 12.16 -2.61
CA PHE A 180 3.66 11.48 -1.32
C PHE A 180 5.05 11.09 -0.80
N VAL A 181 5.13 10.89 0.48
CA VAL A 181 6.20 10.15 1.14
C VAL A 181 5.64 8.81 1.65
N TYR A 182 6.45 7.79 1.59
CA TYR A 182 6.06 6.41 1.86
C TYR A 182 7.10 5.74 2.73
N GLY A 183 6.66 4.96 3.68
CA GLY A 183 7.53 4.16 4.53
C GLY A 183 7.02 2.73 4.64
N VAL A 184 7.92 1.78 4.57
CA VAL A 184 7.62 0.37 4.80
C VAL A 184 8.62 -0.25 5.77
N ARG A 185 8.11 -1.07 6.67
CA ARG A 185 8.87 -1.95 7.54
C ARG A 185 8.44 -3.38 7.28
N LEU A 186 9.36 -4.24 6.87
CA LEU A 186 9.09 -5.65 6.66
C LEU A 186 8.79 -6.31 8.01
N LEU A 187 7.78 -7.16 8.03
CA LEU A 187 7.38 -7.93 9.21
C LEU A 187 7.92 -9.35 9.19
N ASP A 188 8.26 -9.84 8.01
CA ASP A 188 8.84 -11.18 7.82
C ASP A 188 9.78 -11.21 6.60
N ASP A 189 10.48 -12.31 6.42
CA ASP A 189 11.47 -12.50 5.35
C ASP A 189 10.83 -12.90 4.01
N VAL A 190 9.55 -13.19 4.00
CA VAL A 190 8.84 -13.72 2.82
C VAL A 190 8.32 -12.58 1.95
N ASP A 191 7.79 -11.55 2.59
CA ASP A 191 7.12 -10.46 1.92
C ASP A 191 8.05 -9.26 1.74
N ARG A 192 8.63 -9.16 0.56
CA ARG A 192 9.46 -8.00 0.20
C ARG A 192 8.57 -6.80 -0.14
N TRP A 193 9.05 -5.60 0.12
CA TRP A 193 8.29 -4.38 -0.11
C TRP A 193 8.00 -4.11 -1.59
N SER A 194 8.95 -4.41 -2.48
CA SER A 194 8.85 -4.13 -3.91
C SER A 194 7.96 -5.11 -4.68
N HIS A 195 7.61 -6.22 -4.08
CA HIS A 195 6.87 -7.29 -4.75
C HIS A 195 5.35 -7.18 -4.58
N GLY A 196 4.88 -6.19 -3.83
CA GLY A 196 3.45 -5.91 -3.68
C GLY A 196 2.83 -5.12 -4.83
N GLY A 197 3.62 -4.65 -5.78
CA GLY A 197 3.20 -3.75 -6.86
C GLY A 197 3.62 -2.30 -6.62
N SER A 198 3.04 -1.38 -7.38
CA SER A 198 3.38 0.03 -7.44
C SER A 198 2.20 0.92 -7.06
N ASP A 199 2.34 2.21 -7.37
CA ASP A 199 1.22 3.14 -7.29
C ASP A 199 0.13 2.82 -8.32
N ASN A 200 -1.11 2.90 -7.86
CA ASN A 200 -2.32 2.79 -8.65
C ASN A 200 -3.18 4.02 -8.38
N ILE A 201 -3.36 4.87 -9.40
CA ILE A 201 -4.04 6.16 -9.27
C ILE A 201 -5.29 6.16 -10.14
N TYR A 202 -6.45 6.13 -9.50
CA TYR A 202 -7.76 6.16 -10.13
C TYR A 202 -8.29 7.59 -10.09
N ILE A 203 -8.73 8.12 -11.21
CA ILE A 203 -9.13 9.51 -11.39
C ILE A 203 -10.59 9.54 -11.86
N ASP A 204 -11.41 10.38 -11.24
CA ASP A 204 -12.77 10.70 -11.67
C ASP A 204 -13.66 9.46 -11.88
N GLY A 205 -13.68 8.55 -10.91
CA GLY A 205 -14.50 7.35 -10.95
C GLY A 205 -14.00 6.25 -11.89
N GLN A 206 -12.74 6.31 -12.35
CA GLN A 206 -12.14 5.22 -13.09
C GLN A 206 -12.25 3.91 -12.31
N GLY A 207 -12.74 2.90 -12.97
CA GLY A 207 -13.02 1.61 -12.36
C GLY A 207 -11.77 0.73 -12.16
N ASP A 208 -12.01 -0.52 -11.85
CA ASP A 208 -11.05 -1.48 -11.35
C ASP A 208 -9.86 -1.78 -12.28
N HIS A 209 -9.87 -1.42 -13.57
CA HIS A 209 -8.81 -1.73 -14.52
C HIS A 209 -9.30 -1.50 -15.97
N PRO A 210 -8.52 -1.10 -16.89
CA PRO A 210 -7.14 -0.61 -16.96
C PRO A 210 -7.03 0.91 -17.17
N ALA A 211 -8.10 1.65 -16.97
CA ALA A 211 -8.19 3.07 -17.29
C ALA A 211 -7.70 3.96 -16.14
N TYR A 212 -6.55 3.62 -15.54
CA TYR A 212 -5.93 4.38 -14.47
C TYR A 212 -4.42 4.47 -14.68
N LEU A 213 -3.77 5.37 -13.96
CA LEU A 213 -2.33 5.47 -13.96
C LEU A 213 -1.77 4.37 -13.04
N ARG A 214 -0.91 3.54 -13.60
CA ARG A 214 -0.32 2.42 -12.89
C ARG A 214 1.19 2.39 -13.10
N GLY A 215 1.94 2.28 -12.01
CA GLY A 215 3.36 2.00 -12.04
C GLY A 215 3.68 0.55 -12.41
N ILE A 216 4.95 0.21 -12.50
CA ILE A 216 5.46 -1.13 -12.83
C ILE A 216 5.81 -1.88 -11.55
N GLY A 217 6.69 -1.33 -10.73
CA GLY A 217 7.14 -1.85 -9.44
C GLY A 217 7.21 -0.77 -8.37
N GLY A 218 7.36 -1.17 -7.12
CA GLY A 218 7.46 -0.21 -6.02
C GLY A 218 8.69 0.68 -6.13
N GLU A 219 9.83 0.13 -6.51
CA GLU A 219 11.08 0.85 -6.69
C GLU A 219 11.03 1.85 -7.83
N ASP A 220 10.33 1.53 -8.91
CA ASP A 220 10.21 2.39 -10.11
C ASP A 220 9.47 3.69 -9.76
N THR A 221 8.48 3.62 -8.90
CA THR A 221 7.75 4.79 -8.39
C THR A 221 8.70 5.80 -7.74
N PHE A 222 9.73 5.31 -7.07
CA PHE A 222 10.75 6.16 -6.42
C PHE A 222 11.95 6.48 -7.32
N GLY A 223 11.85 6.22 -8.63
CA GLY A 223 12.88 6.55 -9.62
C GLY A 223 14.04 5.56 -9.69
N ALA A 224 13.94 4.43 -9.00
CA ALA A 224 14.91 3.36 -9.10
C ALA A 224 14.48 2.32 -10.15
N GLY A 225 15.31 1.33 -10.41
CA GLY A 225 14.99 0.19 -11.27
C GLY A 225 15.67 -1.06 -10.74
N TYR A 226 15.06 -2.22 -11.01
CA TYR A 226 15.62 -3.56 -10.72
C TYR A 226 16.30 -3.69 -9.35
N GLY A 227 15.53 -3.62 -8.28
CA GLY A 227 16.06 -3.83 -6.94
C GLY A 227 16.84 -2.63 -6.39
N GLY A 228 16.46 -1.42 -6.77
CA GLY A 228 17.07 -0.16 -6.33
C GLY A 228 17.28 -0.01 -4.84
N ALA A 229 16.57 -0.78 -4.02
CA ALA A 229 16.77 -0.85 -2.58
C ALA A 229 18.08 -1.53 -2.14
N LEU A 230 18.93 -1.92 -3.06
CA LEU A 230 20.28 -2.45 -2.77
C LEU A 230 21.36 -1.36 -2.87
N HIS A 231 21.00 -0.15 -3.30
CA HIS A 231 21.90 0.98 -3.42
C HIS A 231 21.93 1.82 -2.14
N PRO A 232 22.99 2.60 -1.92
CA PRO A 232 23.02 3.54 -0.80
C PRO A 232 21.83 4.49 -0.82
N PRO A 233 21.31 4.90 0.35
CA PRO A 233 20.27 5.91 0.42
C PRO A 233 20.67 7.21 -0.29
N GLU A 234 19.76 7.78 -1.05
CA GLU A 234 20.01 9.01 -1.81
C GLU A 234 18.78 9.91 -1.88
N THR A 235 18.99 11.17 -2.23
CA THR A 235 17.94 12.14 -2.42
C THR A 235 18.07 12.81 -3.79
N HIS A 236 16.94 12.96 -4.49
CA HIS A 236 16.80 13.66 -5.74
C HIS A 236 15.66 14.66 -5.69
N LEU A 237 15.49 15.47 -6.75
CA LEU A 237 14.49 16.54 -6.72
C LEU A 237 13.05 16.03 -6.52
N TYR A 238 12.65 14.97 -7.21
CA TYR A 238 11.24 14.58 -7.30
C TYR A 238 10.94 13.15 -6.89
N ALA A 239 11.91 12.27 -6.91
CA ALA A 239 11.76 10.87 -6.50
C ALA A 239 13.07 10.30 -6.00
N ALA A 240 13.06 9.60 -4.89
CA ALA A 240 14.20 8.83 -4.38
C ALA A 240 13.82 7.97 -3.18
N MET A 241 14.79 7.19 -2.71
CA MET A 241 14.74 6.46 -1.44
C MET A 241 15.80 7.01 -0.49
N PRO A 242 15.48 8.02 0.34
CA PRO A 242 16.42 8.69 1.22
C PRO A 242 16.84 7.87 2.43
N TYR A 243 16.12 6.80 2.71
CA TYR A 243 16.37 5.93 3.83
C TYR A 243 16.16 4.47 3.45
N TYR A 244 17.16 3.69 3.75
CA TYR A 244 17.11 2.25 3.62
C TYR A 244 18.01 1.62 4.69
N LEU A 245 17.41 0.83 5.58
CA LEU A 245 18.13 0.10 6.61
C LEU A 245 18.09 -1.38 6.29
N HIS A 246 19.23 -1.94 6.02
CA HIS A 246 19.45 -3.37 5.93
C HIS A 246 20.21 -3.81 7.18
N GLU A 247 19.49 -4.33 8.16
CA GLU A 247 20.14 -4.92 9.34
C GLU A 247 20.50 -6.37 9.01
N ASP A 248 21.78 -6.63 8.90
CA ASP A 248 22.32 -7.98 8.87
C ASP A 248 22.36 -8.49 10.32
N VAL A 249 21.25 -9.01 10.78
CA VAL A 249 21.17 -9.64 12.10
C VAL A 249 21.58 -11.08 11.92
N GLY A 250 22.83 -11.38 12.18
CA GLY A 250 23.59 -12.65 12.24
C GLY A 250 22.93 -14.00 11.93
N ASP A 251 21.62 -14.14 12.02
CA ASP A 251 20.81 -15.30 11.65
C ASP A 251 19.80 -14.98 10.53
N ALA A 252 20.20 -14.17 9.55
CA ALA A 252 19.53 -14.01 8.27
C ALA A 252 18.14 -13.36 8.28
N ARG A 253 17.85 -12.41 9.15
CA ARG A 253 16.66 -11.57 9.06
C ARG A 253 17.01 -10.11 8.83
N PRO A 254 17.09 -9.63 7.61
CA PRO A 254 17.15 -8.19 7.40
C PRO A 254 15.83 -7.57 7.86
N ALA A 255 15.86 -6.88 9.00
CA ALA A 255 14.78 -5.97 9.36
C ALA A 255 14.84 -4.80 8.39
N GLN A 256 14.28 -4.97 7.21
CA GLN A 256 14.30 -3.95 6.18
C GLN A 256 13.28 -2.87 6.55
N ARG A 257 13.76 -1.65 6.61
CA ARG A 257 12.95 -0.44 6.68
C ARG A 257 13.39 0.46 5.57
N LEU A 258 12.45 1.06 4.88
CA LEU A 258 12.78 2.05 3.88
C LEU A 258 11.78 3.20 3.93
N ALA A 259 12.22 4.34 3.42
CA ALA A 259 11.38 5.45 3.06
C ALA A 259 11.66 5.84 1.61
N GLY A 260 10.60 6.17 0.88
CA GLY A 260 10.65 6.69 -0.47
C GLY A 260 9.73 7.88 -0.62
N TYR A 261 9.93 8.67 -1.65
CA TYR A 261 9.04 9.75 -2.02
C TYR A 261 8.91 9.91 -3.54
N ARG A 262 7.76 10.40 -3.96
CA ARG A 262 7.48 10.81 -5.33
C ARG A 262 6.70 12.13 -5.30
N PHE A 263 7.25 13.15 -5.94
CA PHE A 263 6.57 14.44 -6.14
C PHE A 263 6.26 14.64 -7.62
N PHE A 264 4.98 14.74 -7.94
CA PHE A 264 4.45 14.93 -9.29
C PHE A 264 4.37 16.41 -9.69
N VAL A 265 5.24 17.28 -9.19
CA VAL A 265 5.10 18.72 -9.42
C VAL A 265 5.39 19.13 -10.87
N PRO A 266 6.40 18.55 -11.56
CA PRO A 266 6.55 18.79 -12.99
C PRO A 266 5.45 18.14 -13.83
N ASP A 267 4.90 17.04 -13.36
CA ASP A 267 3.94 16.17 -14.00
C ASP A 267 2.68 15.98 -13.14
N ALA A 268 2.22 17.06 -12.53
CA ALA A 268 1.11 17.06 -11.59
C ALA A 268 -0.16 16.40 -12.14
N ILE A 269 -0.85 15.66 -11.28
CA ILE A 269 -2.00 14.85 -11.64
C ILE A 269 -3.29 15.57 -11.22
N PRO A 270 -4.01 16.21 -12.15
CA PRO A 270 -5.28 16.86 -11.87
C PRO A 270 -6.41 15.84 -11.80
N PHE A 271 -7.42 16.13 -10.99
CA PHE A 271 -8.69 15.42 -10.95
C PHE A 271 -9.84 16.41 -10.82
N ARG A 272 -11.02 16.07 -11.35
CA ARG A 272 -12.20 16.94 -11.37
C ARG A 272 -13.22 16.55 -10.30
N GLU A 273 -13.44 15.26 -10.11
CA GLU A 273 -14.46 14.72 -9.22
C GLU A 273 -13.84 13.99 -8.03
N SER A 274 -12.85 13.15 -8.29
CA SER A 274 -12.24 12.33 -7.25
C SER A 274 -10.87 11.80 -7.64
N ILE A 275 -10.08 11.47 -6.63
CA ILE A 275 -8.84 10.71 -6.78
C ILE A 275 -8.75 9.62 -5.73
N HIS A 276 -8.31 8.44 -6.16
CA HIS A 276 -8.07 7.28 -5.34
C HIS A 276 -6.65 6.82 -5.59
N LEU A 277 -5.77 6.97 -4.61
CA LEU A 277 -4.38 6.53 -4.71
C LEU A 277 -4.16 5.34 -3.80
N ARG A 278 -3.66 4.28 -4.38
CA ARG A 278 -3.28 3.05 -3.69
C ARG A 278 -1.86 2.67 -4.01
N PHE A 279 -1.25 1.91 -3.14
CA PHE A 279 0.06 1.32 -3.37
C PHE A 279 -0.01 -0.17 -3.15
N GLY A 280 0.46 -0.95 -4.11
CA GLY A 280 0.53 -2.40 -3.99
C GLY A 280 1.36 -2.79 -2.77
N CYS A 281 0.89 -3.78 -2.03
CA CYS A 281 1.54 -4.17 -0.78
C CYS A 281 1.54 -5.68 -0.57
N MET A 282 2.53 -6.10 0.22
CA MET A 282 2.59 -7.39 0.87
C MET A 282 2.22 -7.20 2.35
N ARG A 283 2.39 -8.24 3.17
CA ARG A 283 2.11 -8.18 4.60
C ARG A 283 3.22 -7.44 5.34
N ASN A 284 3.10 -6.13 5.43
CA ASN A 284 4.09 -5.23 6.00
C ASN A 284 3.48 -4.19 6.94
N ASP A 285 4.31 -3.42 7.61
CA ASP A 285 3.92 -2.20 8.31
C ASP A 285 4.19 -1.02 7.37
N ILE A 286 3.14 -0.45 6.80
CA ILE A 286 3.23 0.60 5.80
C ILE A 286 2.59 1.88 6.31
N CYS A 287 3.24 3.02 6.04
CA CYS A 287 2.70 4.34 6.28
C CYS A 287 3.01 5.29 5.11
N SER A 288 2.19 6.31 4.97
CA SER A 288 2.37 7.35 3.97
C SER A 288 1.83 8.69 4.44
N THR A 289 2.36 9.77 3.88
CA THR A 289 1.74 11.09 3.89
C THR A 289 1.59 11.55 2.46
N VAL A 290 0.36 11.86 2.06
CA VAL A 290 0.04 12.32 0.69
C VAL A 290 -0.23 13.80 0.73
N TYR A 291 0.26 14.53 -0.29
CA TYR A 291 0.13 15.98 -0.45
C TYR A 291 -0.63 16.29 -1.73
N TRP A 292 -1.66 17.14 -1.62
CA TRP A 292 -2.46 17.55 -2.76
C TRP A 292 -3.07 18.95 -2.55
N TYR A 293 -3.60 19.53 -3.59
CA TYR A 293 -4.50 20.68 -3.49
C TYR A 293 -5.93 20.25 -3.79
N GLN A 294 -6.88 20.80 -3.03
CA GLN A 294 -8.30 20.51 -3.18
C GLN A 294 -9.14 21.78 -3.02
N GLN A 295 -10.18 21.89 -3.81
CA GLN A 295 -11.24 22.89 -3.60
C GLN A 295 -12.33 22.28 -2.70
N GLY A 296 -12.82 23.10 -1.76
CA GLY A 296 -13.84 22.68 -0.79
C GLY A 296 -13.25 21.96 0.44
N ALA A 297 -14.15 21.52 1.30
CA ALA A 297 -13.81 20.85 2.56
C ALA A 297 -13.19 19.48 2.32
N VAL A 298 -12.32 19.06 3.22
CA VAL A 298 -11.70 17.73 3.16
C VAL A 298 -12.62 16.69 3.82
N ARG A 299 -12.96 15.66 3.06
CA ARG A 299 -13.61 14.48 3.62
C ARG A 299 -12.55 13.56 4.23
N PRO A 300 -12.58 13.28 5.55
CA PRO A 300 -11.66 12.34 6.15
C PRO A 300 -11.91 10.91 5.63
N PHE A 301 -10.92 10.30 5.02
CA PHE A 301 -10.96 8.90 4.57
C PHE A 301 -10.25 7.95 5.55
N PHE A 302 -9.56 8.51 6.53
CA PHE A 302 -8.87 7.78 7.59
C PHE A 302 -8.92 8.61 8.87
N ARG A 303 -9.29 7.98 9.97
CA ARG A 303 -9.21 8.58 11.29
C ARG A 303 -7.88 8.23 11.93
N LEU A 304 -7.14 9.24 12.37
CA LEU A 304 -5.93 9.00 13.14
C LEU A 304 -6.24 8.14 14.37
N PRO A 305 -5.46 7.08 14.60
CA PRO A 305 -5.59 6.27 15.80
C PRO A 305 -5.03 7.02 17.02
N ASP A 306 -5.28 6.47 18.20
CA ASP A 306 -4.65 6.96 19.42
C ASP A 306 -3.12 6.92 19.32
N PHE A 307 -2.45 7.81 20.03
CA PHE A 307 -0.98 7.95 19.99
C PHE A 307 -0.22 6.64 20.21
N SER A 308 -0.73 5.75 21.06
CA SER A 308 -0.13 4.44 21.29
C SER A 308 -0.04 3.58 20.04
N ARG A 309 -0.94 3.80 19.06
CA ARG A 309 -1.00 3.07 17.78
C ARG A 309 -0.30 3.79 16.63
N LEU A 310 0.25 4.98 16.86
CA LEU A 310 1.07 5.66 15.86
C LEU A 310 2.46 5.03 15.75
N LEU A 311 2.93 4.40 16.83
CA LEU A 311 4.28 3.86 16.93
C LEU A 311 4.43 2.58 16.11
N PRO A 312 5.59 2.36 15.47
CA PRO A 312 5.90 1.10 14.82
C PRO A 312 5.79 -0.08 15.80
N GLY A 313 5.44 -1.24 15.28
CA GLY A 313 5.28 -2.44 16.10
C GLY A 313 3.88 -2.63 16.69
N THR A 314 3.05 -1.60 16.73
CA THR A 314 1.65 -1.74 17.16
C THR A 314 0.76 -2.13 16.00
N GLU A 315 -0.17 -3.04 16.23
CA GLU A 315 -1.13 -3.43 15.19
C GLU A 315 -2.10 -2.28 14.88
N LEU A 316 -2.32 -2.08 13.61
CA LEU A 316 -3.30 -1.14 13.06
C LEU A 316 -3.83 -1.73 11.75
N PRO A 317 -4.69 -2.74 11.82
CA PRO A 317 -5.22 -3.39 10.63
C PRO A 317 -5.99 -2.38 9.78
N GLY A 318 -5.89 -2.52 8.48
CA GLY A 318 -6.66 -1.73 7.54
C GLY A 318 -8.15 -2.03 7.62
N GLY A 319 -8.92 -1.20 6.96
CA GLY A 319 -10.35 -1.39 6.81
C GLY A 319 -10.73 -2.63 6.00
N THR A 320 -11.96 -2.71 5.59
CA THR A 320 -12.46 -3.80 4.74
C THR A 320 -11.69 -3.90 3.43
N CYS A 321 -11.40 -5.14 3.02
CA CYS A 321 -10.81 -5.41 1.72
C CYS A 321 -11.76 -4.92 0.60
N ASP A 322 -11.22 -4.25 -0.42
CA ASP A 322 -12.02 -3.80 -1.57
C ASP A 322 -12.47 -4.94 -2.46
N LEU A 323 -11.71 -6.04 -2.46
CA LEU A 323 -12.19 -7.26 -3.05
C LEU A 323 -13.20 -7.87 -2.07
N PRO A 324 -14.45 -8.04 -2.46
CA PRO A 324 -15.45 -8.68 -1.62
C PRO A 324 -15.13 -10.18 -1.53
N LEU A 325 -14.13 -10.52 -0.72
CA LEU A 325 -13.70 -11.90 -0.53
C LEU A 325 -14.56 -12.58 0.52
N PRO A 326 -14.78 -13.88 0.40
CA PRO A 326 -15.41 -14.65 1.46
C PRO A 326 -14.48 -14.66 2.68
N ASP A 327 -15.06 -14.57 3.87
CA ASP A 327 -14.28 -14.61 5.11
C ASP A 327 -13.57 -15.95 5.30
N THR A 328 -14.14 -16.98 4.74
CA THR A 328 -13.64 -18.35 4.83
C THR A 328 -13.81 -19.08 3.50
N GLY A 329 -12.93 -20.05 3.26
CA GLY A 329 -13.01 -20.96 2.14
C GLY A 329 -11.95 -22.04 2.27
N SER A 330 -12.25 -23.24 1.79
CA SER A 330 -11.29 -24.33 1.83
C SER A 330 -11.08 -24.94 0.45
N TRP A 331 -9.83 -25.28 0.18
CA TRP A 331 -9.38 -25.73 -1.12
C TRP A 331 -8.50 -26.97 -0.98
N TRP A 332 -8.61 -27.89 -1.91
CA TRP A 332 -7.58 -28.86 -2.14
C TRP A 332 -6.54 -28.24 -3.06
N ILE A 333 -5.28 -28.22 -2.65
CA ILE A 333 -4.17 -27.71 -3.43
C ILE A 333 -3.20 -28.80 -3.77
N CYS A 334 -2.60 -28.70 -4.95
CA CYS A 334 -1.61 -29.64 -5.45
C CYS A 334 -0.54 -28.91 -6.27
N GLY A 335 0.71 -29.23 -6.04
CA GLY A 335 1.88 -28.60 -6.66
C GLY A 335 3.05 -28.53 -5.67
N PRO A 336 4.11 -27.80 -5.99
CA PRO A 336 4.34 -27.09 -7.27
C PRO A 336 4.76 -28.04 -8.40
N PHE A 337 4.34 -27.72 -9.63
CA PHE A 337 4.83 -28.39 -10.83
C PHE A 337 5.80 -27.44 -11.55
N GLY A 338 6.89 -27.95 -12.11
CA GLY A 338 7.80 -27.15 -12.93
C GLY A 338 7.09 -26.58 -14.15
N ASN A 339 7.36 -25.32 -14.50
CA ASN A 339 6.70 -24.62 -15.62
C ASN A 339 7.70 -24.05 -16.65
N ALA A 340 8.78 -24.74 -16.90
CA ALA A 340 9.76 -24.33 -17.90
C ALA A 340 9.10 -24.05 -19.27
N GLY A 341 9.36 -22.87 -19.83
CA GLY A 341 8.75 -22.47 -21.10
C GLY A 341 7.21 -22.42 -21.10
N ASN A 342 6.59 -22.27 -19.94
CA ASN A 342 5.15 -22.32 -19.75
C ASN A 342 4.49 -23.66 -20.14
N GLY A 343 5.27 -24.74 -20.06
CA GLY A 343 4.82 -26.08 -20.47
C GLY A 343 3.72 -26.65 -19.61
N ALA A 344 3.83 -26.54 -18.27
CA ALA A 344 2.84 -27.08 -17.35
C ALA A 344 1.49 -26.36 -17.42
N MET A 345 1.46 -25.06 -17.75
CA MET A 345 0.18 -24.35 -17.99
C MET A 345 -0.57 -24.89 -19.20
N LYS A 346 0.15 -25.31 -20.23
CA LYS A 346 -0.42 -25.84 -21.48
C LYS A 346 -0.77 -27.32 -21.43
N ALA A 347 -0.06 -28.09 -20.61
CA ALA A 347 -0.27 -29.52 -20.49
C ALA A 347 -1.48 -29.83 -19.59
N ALA A 348 -2.16 -30.94 -19.89
CA ALA A 348 -3.09 -31.54 -18.95
C ALA A 348 -2.31 -32.22 -17.82
N LEU A 349 -2.46 -31.73 -16.61
CA LEU A 349 -1.81 -32.32 -15.44
C LEU A 349 -2.71 -33.40 -14.84
N PRO A 350 -2.17 -34.53 -14.33
CA PRO A 350 -2.96 -35.60 -13.73
C PRO A 350 -3.93 -35.08 -12.65
N ALA A 351 -3.47 -34.17 -11.81
CA ALA A 351 -4.28 -33.54 -10.76
C ALA A 351 -5.51 -32.74 -11.28
N GLU A 352 -5.61 -32.47 -12.55
CA GLU A 352 -6.77 -31.80 -13.16
C GLU A 352 -7.93 -32.78 -13.41
N SER A 353 -7.61 -34.03 -13.75
CA SER A 353 -8.61 -35.05 -14.13
C SER A 353 -9.10 -35.91 -12.98
N GLU A 354 -8.38 -35.94 -11.86
CA GLU A 354 -8.71 -36.84 -10.78
C GLU A 354 -9.89 -36.38 -9.94
N ARG A 355 -10.84 -37.28 -9.81
CA ARG A 355 -11.97 -37.12 -8.92
C ARG A 355 -11.62 -37.36 -7.46
N ASP A 356 -10.42 -37.94 -7.18
CA ASP A 356 -10.15 -38.50 -5.88
C ASP A 356 -8.81 -38.18 -5.22
N THR A 357 -8.82 -38.36 -3.96
CA THR A 357 -8.07 -37.85 -2.82
C THR A 357 -6.66 -38.43 -2.64
N GLY A 358 -6.24 -39.34 -3.46
CA GLY A 358 -5.00 -40.09 -3.24
C GLY A 358 -3.89 -39.91 -4.27
N ALA A 359 -4.10 -39.17 -5.32
CA ALA A 359 -3.13 -39.09 -6.37
C ALA A 359 -1.91 -38.27 -5.98
N THR A 360 -0.78 -38.88 -6.17
CA THR A 360 0.52 -38.24 -6.06
C THR A 360 0.84 -37.52 -7.32
N CYS A 361 1.30 -36.28 -7.18
CA CYS A 361 1.76 -35.45 -8.31
C CYS A 361 3.21 -35.77 -8.69
N ASP A 362 3.71 -36.93 -8.32
CA ASP A 362 5.13 -37.33 -8.38
C ASP A 362 5.73 -37.34 -9.79
N ALA A 363 4.89 -37.44 -10.80
CA ALA A 363 5.35 -37.66 -12.18
C ALA A 363 5.88 -36.39 -12.89
N MET A 364 5.80 -35.21 -12.31
CA MET A 364 6.14 -33.96 -12.97
C MET A 364 7.14 -33.08 -12.21
N HIS A 365 7.85 -33.63 -11.23
CA HIS A 365 8.93 -32.94 -10.58
C HIS A 365 10.17 -32.90 -11.48
N GLU A 366 10.64 -31.73 -11.83
CA GLU A 366 11.99 -31.57 -12.33
C GLU A 366 12.97 -31.85 -11.18
N GLU A 367 13.78 -32.89 -11.32
CA GLU A 367 14.93 -33.13 -10.44
C GLU A 367 15.78 -31.87 -10.39
N GLY A 368 15.97 -31.34 -9.18
CA GLY A 368 16.75 -30.12 -8.98
C GLY A 368 15.95 -28.82 -8.87
N SER A 369 14.61 -28.85 -8.88
CA SER A 369 13.81 -27.67 -8.58
C SER A 369 14.13 -27.14 -7.18
N PRO A 370 14.57 -25.88 -7.00
CA PRO A 370 14.92 -25.32 -5.69
C PRO A 370 13.74 -25.25 -4.72
N TRP A 371 12.53 -25.45 -5.19
CA TRP A 371 11.32 -25.58 -4.39
C TRP A 371 11.31 -26.80 -3.48
N LEU A 372 12.10 -27.79 -3.83
CA LEU A 372 12.14 -29.10 -3.19
C LEU A 372 13.34 -29.29 -2.26
N THR A 373 14.37 -28.44 -2.33
CA THR A 373 15.69 -28.89 -1.94
C THR A 373 16.04 -28.81 -0.48
N ALA A 374 15.64 -27.88 0.31
CA ALA A 374 16.14 -27.85 1.69
C ALA A 374 15.04 -27.87 2.77
N GLY A 375 13.98 -27.13 2.57
CA GLY A 375 12.95 -26.98 3.59
C GLY A 375 11.85 -28.03 3.53
N SER A 376 11.50 -28.52 2.34
CA SER A 376 10.41 -29.48 2.16
C SER A 376 10.76 -30.88 2.65
N LYS A 377 11.99 -31.33 2.41
CA LYS A 377 12.47 -32.64 2.95
C LYS A 377 12.66 -32.61 4.47
N ALA A 378 13.16 -31.49 5.00
CA ALA A 378 13.34 -31.35 6.45
C ALA A 378 12.01 -31.22 7.22
N ALA A 379 10.97 -30.69 6.57
CA ALA A 379 9.64 -30.54 7.14
C ALA A 379 8.73 -31.76 6.92
N GLY A 380 9.21 -32.82 6.25
CA GLY A 380 8.39 -33.98 5.90
C GLY A 380 7.26 -33.67 4.90
N LEU A 381 7.35 -32.54 4.22
CA LEU A 381 6.38 -32.13 3.23
C LEU A 381 6.74 -32.76 1.89
N ASP A 382 5.96 -33.73 1.50
CA ASP A 382 5.92 -34.25 0.14
C ASP A 382 5.25 -33.18 -0.72
N ALA A 383 6.04 -32.35 -1.39
CA ALA A 383 5.61 -31.10 -2.01
C ALA A 383 4.54 -31.30 -3.10
N ALA A 384 4.43 -32.50 -3.61
CA ALA A 384 3.51 -32.86 -4.68
C ALA A 384 2.19 -33.46 -4.20
N ARG A 385 2.01 -33.69 -2.91
CA ARG A 385 0.76 -34.26 -2.41
C ARG A 385 -0.36 -33.26 -2.35
N ARG A 386 -1.54 -33.73 -2.73
CA ARG A 386 -2.77 -33.00 -2.50
C ARG A 386 -2.97 -32.77 -1.00
N ARG A 387 -3.22 -31.54 -0.61
CA ARG A 387 -3.51 -31.18 0.77
C ARG A 387 -4.63 -30.16 0.86
N ARG A 388 -5.34 -30.15 1.97
CA ARG A 388 -6.30 -29.11 2.29
C ARG A 388 -5.56 -27.82 2.62
N TYR A 389 -6.10 -26.72 2.13
CA TYR A 389 -5.66 -25.38 2.43
C TYR A 389 -6.89 -24.53 2.77
N ASP A 390 -6.93 -24.00 3.97
CA ASP A 390 -7.94 -23.04 4.36
C ASP A 390 -7.47 -21.66 3.92
N ALA A 391 -8.27 -20.98 3.10
CA ALA A 391 -7.92 -19.70 2.56
C ALA A 391 -7.71 -18.70 3.70
N ILE A 392 -6.58 -18.00 3.68
CA ILE A 392 -6.25 -16.98 4.66
C ILE A 392 -6.92 -15.68 4.20
N ARG A 393 -7.94 -15.23 4.94
CA ARG A 393 -8.74 -14.05 4.59
C ARG A 393 -9.29 -14.08 3.16
N GLY A 394 -9.68 -15.25 2.68
CA GLY A 394 -10.19 -15.46 1.34
C GLY A 394 -9.15 -15.72 0.25
N PHE A 395 -7.85 -15.72 0.59
CA PHE A 395 -6.77 -15.98 -0.36
C PHE A 395 -6.28 -17.42 -0.29
N VAL A 396 -6.07 -18.02 -1.46
CA VAL A 396 -5.23 -19.21 -1.62
C VAL A 396 -3.85 -18.73 -2.07
N ASP A 397 -2.92 -18.71 -1.14
CA ASP A 397 -1.56 -18.22 -1.33
C ASP A 397 -0.60 -19.42 -1.48
N PHE A 398 -0.17 -19.67 -2.70
CA PHE A 398 0.75 -20.76 -2.99
C PHE A 398 2.17 -20.48 -2.51
N ASN A 399 2.57 -19.22 -2.38
CA ASN A 399 3.83 -18.88 -1.75
C ASN A 399 3.81 -19.34 -0.28
N HIS A 400 2.76 -18.99 0.44
CA HIS A 400 2.59 -19.45 1.82
C HIS A 400 2.45 -20.95 1.90
N ALA A 401 1.72 -21.55 0.96
CA ALA A 401 1.47 -22.99 0.96
C ALA A 401 2.72 -23.82 0.73
N PHE A 402 3.57 -23.43 -0.22
CA PHE A 402 4.69 -24.25 -0.68
C PHE A 402 6.06 -23.75 -0.19
N ARG A 403 6.14 -22.55 0.38
CA ARG A 403 7.37 -21.91 0.83
C ARG A 403 7.40 -21.47 2.29
N PRO A 404 6.68 -22.09 3.22
CA PRO A 404 6.66 -21.59 4.60
C PRO A 404 8.05 -21.61 5.26
N HIS A 405 9.04 -22.26 4.63
CA HIS A 405 10.38 -22.46 5.16
C HIS A 405 11.50 -21.96 4.24
N VAL A 406 11.17 -21.42 3.06
CA VAL A 406 12.18 -20.86 2.13
C VAL A 406 12.29 -19.36 2.35
N ARG A 407 13.29 -18.97 3.12
CA ARG A 407 13.57 -17.58 3.45
C ARG A 407 14.34 -16.90 2.32
N GLY A 408 13.99 -15.64 2.02
CA GLY A 408 14.82 -14.71 1.27
C GLY A 408 15.03 -14.99 -0.22
N VAL A 409 14.37 -15.95 -0.82
CA VAL A 409 14.51 -16.22 -2.25
C VAL A 409 13.27 -15.78 -3.00
N ALA A 410 13.42 -14.74 -3.83
CA ALA A 410 12.42 -14.45 -4.84
C ALA A 410 12.23 -15.69 -5.71
N PRO A 411 11.00 -15.98 -6.18
CA PRO A 411 10.76 -17.11 -7.07
C PRO A 411 11.52 -16.92 -8.38
N THR A 412 12.67 -17.52 -8.46
CA THR A 412 13.50 -17.51 -9.68
C THR A 412 13.10 -18.58 -10.69
N HIS A 413 12.20 -19.47 -10.28
CA HIS A 413 11.81 -20.62 -11.10
C HIS A 413 10.31 -20.62 -11.34
N PRO A 414 9.87 -20.82 -12.57
CA PRO A 414 8.46 -20.90 -12.90
C PRO A 414 7.83 -22.15 -12.29
N GLY A 415 6.66 -21.97 -11.70
CA GLY A 415 5.88 -23.05 -11.11
C GLY A 415 4.42 -22.96 -11.50
N VAL A 416 3.72 -24.09 -11.43
CA VAL A 416 2.26 -24.17 -11.56
C VAL A 416 1.70 -24.88 -10.33
N ALA A 417 0.57 -24.41 -9.85
CA ALA A 417 -0.21 -25.10 -8.84
C ALA A 417 -1.67 -25.21 -9.23
N ILE A 418 -2.34 -26.20 -8.70
CA ILE A 418 -3.75 -26.43 -8.90
C ILE A 418 -4.47 -26.32 -7.58
N ALA A 419 -5.60 -25.60 -7.57
CA ALA A 419 -6.54 -25.58 -6.46
C ALA A 419 -7.92 -26.06 -6.92
N LYS A 420 -8.60 -26.81 -6.07
CA LYS A 420 -9.93 -27.37 -6.34
C LYS A 420 -10.81 -27.19 -5.12
N SER A 421 -12.04 -26.76 -5.34
CA SER A 421 -13.05 -26.61 -4.31
C SER A 421 -14.43 -26.90 -4.87
N VAL A 422 -15.45 -26.94 -3.99
CA VAL A 422 -16.85 -27.17 -4.37
C VAL A 422 -17.69 -25.97 -3.95
N LEU A 423 -18.52 -25.50 -4.88
CA LEU A 423 -19.59 -24.55 -4.61
C LEU A 423 -20.94 -25.27 -4.58
N HIS A 424 -21.75 -25.02 -3.57
CA HIS A 424 -23.08 -25.56 -3.45
C HIS A 424 -24.12 -24.56 -3.95
N ALA A 425 -24.70 -24.79 -5.11
CA ALA A 425 -25.75 -23.94 -5.65
C ALA A 425 -27.14 -24.44 -5.20
N PRO A 426 -28.04 -23.56 -4.73
CA PRO A 426 -29.36 -23.95 -4.26
C PRO A 426 -30.31 -24.40 -5.40
N ARG A 427 -30.02 -24.00 -6.61
CA ARG A 427 -30.75 -24.31 -7.85
C ARG A 427 -29.80 -24.15 -9.04
N ASP A 428 -30.24 -24.51 -10.23
CA ASP A 428 -29.55 -24.15 -11.47
C ASP A 428 -29.58 -22.62 -11.60
N LEU A 429 -28.41 -22.03 -11.80
CA LEU A 429 -28.21 -20.57 -11.90
C LEU A 429 -26.93 -20.20 -12.61
N THR A 430 -26.83 -18.97 -13.05
CA THR A 430 -25.55 -18.37 -13.47
C THR A 430 -24.98 -17.59 -12.31
N ALA A 431 -23.85 -18.06 -11.76
CA ALA A 431 -23.14 -17.38 -10.68
C ALA A 431 -22.17 -16.35 -11.24
N ARG A 432 -21.92 -15.30 -10.47
CA ARG A 432 -20.84 -14.35 -10.73
C ARG A 432 -19.64 -14.70 -9.84
N LEU A 433 -18.52 -15.03 -10.48
CA LEU A 433 -17.27 -15.27 -9.81
C LEU A 433 -16.38 -14.03 -9.99
N ARG A 434 -16.20 -13.27 -8.91
CA ARG A 434 -15.17 -12.24 -8.87
C ARG A 434 -13.87 -12.91 -8.46
N ILE A 435 -12.92 -12.97 -9.40
CA ILE A 435 -11.65 -13.66 -9.24
C ILE A 435 -10.55 -12.62 -9.29
N ALA A 436 -9.62 -12.70 -8.34
CA ALA A 436 -8.39 -11.93 -8.35
C ALA A 436 -7.20 -12.90 -8.33
N TRP A 437 -6.16 -12.60 -9.11
CA TRP A 437 -4.99 -13.50 -9.21
C TRP A 437 -3.74 -12.74 -9.64
N ASP A 438 -2.60 -13.39 -9.40
CA ASP A 438 -1.29 -12.97 -9.86
C ASP A 438 -0.61 -14.11 -10.58
N ASP A 439 -0.07 -13.82 -11.69
CA ASP A 439 0.43 -14.38 -12.93
C ASP A 439 -0.67 -14.88 -13.88
N GLN A 440 -0.59 -16.11 -14.40
CA GLN A 440 -1.56 -16.66 -15.35
C GLN A 440 -2.53 -17.61 -14.66
N LEU A 441 -3.82 -17.39 -14.86
CA LEU A 441 -4.88 -18.22 -14.29
C LEU A 441 -5.74 -18.87 -15.36
N ILE A 442 -5.92 -20.19 -15.23
CA ILE A 442 -6.94 -20.96 -15.97
C ILE A 442 -8.01 -21.42 -14.97
N LEU A 443 -9.25 -21.06 -15.26
CA LEU A 443 -10.42 -21.44 -14.49
C LEU A 443 -11.18 -22.59 -15.20
N SER A 444 -11.63 -23.55 -14.43
CA SER A 444 -12.59 -24.56 -14.92
C SER A 444 -13.71 -24.77 -13.89
N VAL A 445 -14.93 -24.90 -14.38
CA VAL A 445 -16.10 -25.18 -13.54
C VAL A 445 -16.76 -26.45 -14.05
N ASN A 446 -16.90 -27.44 -13.18
CA ASN A 446 -17.36 -28.79 -13.53
C ASN A 446 -16.52 -29.41 -14.67
N ASP A 447 -17.17 -30.01 -15.64
CA ASP A 447 -16.55 -30.59 -16.84
C ASP A 447 -16.52 -29.57 -18.02
N GLY A 448 -16.72 -28.28 -17.72
CA GLY A 448 -16.69 -27.20 -18.70
C GLY A 448 -15.29 -27.01 -19.28
N LYS A 449 -15.24 -26.40 -20.48
CA LYS A 449 -13.97 -26.05 -21.12
C LYS A 449 -13.18 -25.11 -20.21
N PRO A 450 -11.88 -25.36 -20.01
CA PRO A 450 -11.02 -24.44 -19.29
C PRO A 450 -11.01 -23.05 -19.95
N ASP A 451 -11.16 -22.01 -19.14
CA ASP A 451 -11.10 -20.61 -19.55
C ASP A 451 -9.76 -19.99 -19.08
N ASP A 452 -8.95 -19.54 -20.02
CA ASP A 452 -7.71 -18.83 -19.74
C ASP A 452 -8.05 -17.35 -19.49
N LEU A 453 -8.01 -16.93 -18.24
CA LEU A 453 -8.33 -15.57 -17.84
C LEU A 453 -7.19 -14.58 -18.11
N GLY A 454 -6.04 -15.07 -18.56
CA GLY A 454 -4.90 -14.27 -18.94
C GLY A 454 -3.80 -14.19 -17.89
N HIS A 455 -2.74 -13.52 -18.30
CA HIS A 455 -1.54 -13.28 -17.49
C HIS A 455 -1.48 -11.82 -17.03
N HIS A 456 -1.18 -11.62 -15.78
CA HIS A 456 -0.96 -10.31 -15.17
C HIS A 456 0.32 -10.34 -14.32
N SER A 457 1.05 -9.25 -14.34
CA SER A 457 2.27 -9.08 -13.53
C SER A 457 1.98 -8.45 -12.16
N ALA A 458 0.73 -8.33 -11.79
CA ALA A 458 0.26 -7.85 -10.48
C ALA A 458 -1.13 -8.41 -10.19
N PHE A 459 -1.55 -8.33 -8.95
CA PHE A 459 -2.85 -8.87 -8.52
C PHE A 459 -4.01 -8.07 -9.15
N VAL A 460 -4.74 -8.71 -10.05
CA VAL A 460 -5.84 -8.11 -10.82
C VAL A 460 -7.13 -8.87 -10.59
N ALA A 461 -8.24 -8.16 -10.46
CA ALA A 461 -9.56 -8.75 -10.31
C ALA A 461 -10.38 -8.69 -11.60
N ARG A 462 -11.10 -9.78 -11.89
CA ARG A 462 -12.05 -9.88 -13.00
C ARG A 462 -13.32 -10.60 -12.53
N THR A 463 -14.46 -10.21 -13.08
CA THR A 463 -15.71 -10.93 -12.88
C THR A 463 -16.04 -11.78 -14.10
N VAL A 464 -16.30 -13.07 -13.88
CA VAL A 464 -16.77 -14.00 -14.89
C VAL A 464 -18.12 -14.61 -14.49
N GLU A 465 -18.96 -14.87 -15.45
CA GLU A 465 -20.25 -15.55 -15.22
C GLU A 465 -20.10 -17.04 -15.57
N VAL A 466 -20.52 -17.89 -14.65
CA VAL A 466 -20.40 -19.35 -14.80
C VAL A 466 -21.74 -20.03 -14.52
N PRO A 467 -22.17 -21.00 -15.35
CA PRO A 467 -23.34 -21.79 -15.09
C PRO A 467 -23.06 -22.80 -13.97
N LEU A 468 -23.89 -22.79 -12.94
CA LEU A 468 -23.87 -23.77 -11.86
C LEU A 468 -25.15 -24.59 -11.91
N ARG A 469 -25.01 -25.89 -11.69
CA ARG A 469 -26.13 -26.84 -11.50
C ARG A 469 -26.55 -26.86 -10.04
N LYS A 470 -27.80 -27.18 -9.77
CA LYS A 470 -28.29 -27.43 -8.41
C LYS A 470 -27.39 -28.45 -7.72
N GLY A 471 -26.96 -28.17 -6.50
CA GLY A 471 -26.06 -29.02 -5.72
C GLY A 471 -24.60 -28.66 -5.91
N GLN A 472 -23.75 -29.66 -5.97
CA GLN A 472 -22.30 -29.51 -5.98
C GLN A 472 -21.77 -29.11 -7.37
N ASN A 473 -20.90 -28.11 -7.37
CA ASN A 473 -20.17 -27.66 -8.54
C ASN A 473 -18.69 -27.54 -8.23
N THR A 474 -17.89 -28.28 -8.96
CA THR A 474 -16.44 -28.23 -8.80
C THR A 474 -15.85 -27.00 -9.46
N VAL A 475 -15.11 -26.21 -8.73
CA VAL A 475 -14.28 -25.12 -9.24
C VAL A 475 -12.82 -25.53 -9.17
N ARG A 476 -12.10 -25.38 -10.28
CA ARG A 476 -10.68 -25.66 -10.37
C ARG A 476 -9.95 -24.45 -10.91
N VAL A 477 -8.88 -24.10 -10.22
CA VAL A 477 -7.94 -23.05 -10.60
C VAL A 477 -6.59 -23.69 -10.87
N LYS A 478 -5.99 -23.36 -12.00
CA LYS A 478 -4.61 -23.64 -12.33
C LYS A 478 -3.89 -22.32 -12.47
N LEU A 479 -2.89 -22.10 -11.64
CA LEU A 479 -2.21 -20.80 -11.53
C LEU A 479 -0.71 -20.98 -11.64
N SER A 480 -0.10 -20.20 -12.52
CA SER A 480 1.34 -20.15 -12.67
C SER A 480 1.97 -19.06 -11.82
N ASN A 481 3.25 -19.29 -11.56
CA ASN A 481 4.20 -18.27 -11.19
C ASN A 481 5.30 -18.31 -12.26
N THR A 482 5.36 -17.27 -13.09
CA THR A 482 6.22 -17.23 -14.27
C THR A 482 7.61 -16.71 -13.89
N ALA A 483 8.68 -17.36 -14.37
CA ALA A 483 10.03 -16.85 -14.20
C ALA A 483 10.17 -15.48 -14.81
N GLY A 484 10.70 -14.52 -14.07
CA GLY A 484 10.87 -13.15 -14.52
C GLY A 484 9.69 -12.24 -14.24
N SER A 485 8.64 -12.70 -13.57
CA SER A 485 7.68 -11.78 -12.98
C SER A 485 8.40 -11.04 -11.84
N THR A 486 8.42 -9.71 -11.93
CA THR A 486 9.12 -8.85 -10.96
C THR A 486 8.48 -8.88 -9.59
N HIS A 487 7.27 -9.39 -9.47
CA HIS A 487 6.44 -9.23 -8.26
C HIS A 487 6.32 -10.50 -7.42
N GLY A 488 6.70 -11.65 -7.94
CA GLY A 488 6.75 -12.91 -7.18
C GLY A 488 5.43 -13.35 -6.55
N GLY A 489 4.34 -12.76 -6.96
CA GLY A 489 3.01 -13.13 -6.49
C GLY A 489 2.63 -14.52 -6.98
N TRP A 490 1.96 -15.30 -6.16
CA TRP A 490 1.42 -16.60 -6.54
C TRP A 490 0.20 -16.94 -5.69
N ALA A 491 -0.85 -16.19 -5.94
CA ALA A 491 -2.06 -16.31 -5.15
C ALA A 491 -3.30 -16.00 -5.99
N PHE A 492 -4.44 -16.47 -5.51
CA PHE A 492 -5.72 -16.07 -6.03
C PHE A 492 -6.77 -15.95 -4.94
N ALA A 493 -7.85 -15.24 -5.24
CA ALA A 493 -9.04 -15.18 -4.42
C ALA A 493 -10.29 -15.29 -5.31
N ILE A 494 -11.32 -15.97 -4.83
CA ILE A 494 -12.60 -16.09 -5.51
C ILE A 494 -13.73 -15.76 -4.56
N ARG A 495 -14.60 -14.83 -4.97
CA ARG A 495 -15.93 -14.66 -4.40
C ARG A 495 -16.97 -15.07 -5.42
N ALA A 496 -17.71 -16.11 -5.10
CA ALA A 496 -18.86 -16.54 -5.89
C ALA A 496 -20.14 -15.98 -5.30
N THR A 497 -21.00 -15.41 -6.15
CA THR A 497 -22.32 -14.91 -5.76
C THR A 497 -23.40 -15.41 -6.72
N THR A 498 -24.56 -15.66 -6.19
CA THR A 498 -25.78 -15.90 -6.96
C THR A 498 -26.29 -14.58 -7.57
N PRO A 499 -27.22 -14.62 -8.53
CA PRO A 499 -27.78 -13.40 -9.13
C PRO A 499 -28.46 -12.45 -8.12
N ASP A 500 -28.95 -12.96 -7.00
CA ASP A 500 -29.55 -12.18 -5.91
C ASP A 500 -28.50 -11.66 -4.90
N GLY A 501 -27.21 -11.92 -5.13
CA GLY A 501 -26.11 -11.44 -4.31
C GLY A 501 -25.71 -12.36 -3.14
N SER A 502 -26.40 -13.49 -2.94
CA SER A 502 -26.04 -14.45 -1.90
C SER A 502 -24.67 -15.07 -2.17
N VAL A 503 -23.83 -15.18 -1.13
CA VAL A 503 -22.46 -15.70 -1.26
C VAL A 503 -22.46 -17.23 -1.26
N LEU A 504 -21.72 -17.80 -2.20
CA LEU A 504 -21.42 -19.23 -2.27
C LEU A 504 -19.98 -19.44 -1.80
N VAL A 505 -19.80 -20.03 -0.62
CA VAL A 505 -18.47 -20.24 -0.02
C VAL A 505 -17.85 -21.50 -0.59
N PRO A 506 -16.60 -21.43 -1.12
CA PRO A 506 -15.86 -22.60 -1.55
C PRO A 506 -15.57 -23.55 -0.37
N GLN A 507 -15.84 -24.84 -0.53
CA GLN A 507 -15.65 -25.83 0.51
C GLN A 507 -14.96 -27.08 -0.02
N CYS A 508 -13.99 -27.61 0.74
CA CYS A 508 -13.53 -28.98 0.52
C CYS A 508 -14.64 -29.96 0.92
N GLU A 509 -14.94 -30.91 0.07
CA GLU A 509 -15.76 -32.04 0.49
C GLU A 509 -15.05 -32.73 1.68
N LYS A 510 -15.85 -33.05 2.71
CA LYS A 510 -15.37 -33.98 3.74
C LYS A 510 -15.23 -35.35 3.08
N THR A 511 -14.01 -35.86 3.03
CA THR A 511 -13.72 -37.28 2.69
C THR A 511 -14.29 -38.17 3.73
#